data_566b41cedc96023213d795e088b2e854
#
_entry.id   566b41cedc96023213d795e088b2e854
#
_cell.length_a   1.000
_cell.length_b   1.000
_cell.length_c   1.000
_cell.angle_alpha   90.00
_cell.angle_beta   90.00
_cell.angle_gamma   90.00
#
_symmetry.space_group_name_H-M   'P 1'
#
loop_
_entity.id
_entity.type
_entity.pdbx_description
1 polymer ?
#
loop_
_entity_poly.entity_id
_entity_poly.type
_entity_poly.pdbx_seq_one_letter_code
_entity_poly.pdbx_strand_id
1 'polypeptide(L)'
;VPSIQRELRGVLPVFQTPFHPDETIDHATLEREIAWLHDCGAHGIVMAMVSETLRLSSEEREELAASACKFGRARGVVVISVGAESSKVAERYARHAESVGADAVMAIPPVSVSIGEGELLAYYRRIIEAIRIPVIVQDASGYVGKPMPIAMQARLLDEFGPERVLYKPEASPIGPKLSELRDATGGRARVFEGTGGIALVDSFRRGIVGTMPGADLIRGLVPLWNALAAGDTARADRIHGPLAALISMQTSLDAFLAVEKHLLVRQGIFKNTLVRGPVGFRLDAETTREVDRLFDRMIEAAG
;
A
#
# COMPACT_ATOMS: atom_id res chain seq x y z
N VAL A 1 11.00 -26.71 -3.64
CA VAL A 1 10.43 -26.67 -2.28
C VAL A 1 9.05 -26.05 -2.44
N PRO A 2 7.96 -26.70 -1.97
CA PRO A 2 6.65 -26.04 -2.01
C PRO A 2 6.74 -24.76 -1.19
N SER A 3 6.43 -23.62 -1.81
CA SER A 3 6.33 -22.33 -1.12
C SER A 3 5.19 -22.48 -0.11
N ILE A 4 5.47 -22.34 1.18
CA ILE A 4 4.42 -22.15 2.18
C ILE A 4 3.71 -20.87 1.75
N GLN A 5 2.49 -20.99 1.24
CA GLN A 5 1.68 -19.84 0.85
C GLN A 5 1.33 -19.10 2.14
N ARG A 6 1.97 -17.96 2.35
CA ARG A 6 1.72 -17.11 3.52
C ARG A 6 0.37 -16.44 3.38
N GLU A 7 -0.33 -16.31 4.49
CA GLU A 7 -1.62 -15.64 4.50
C GLU A 7 -1.46 -14.15 4.30
N LEU A 8 -2.11 -13.60 3.27
CA LEU A 8 -2.17 -12.18 2.99
C LEU A 8 -3.19 -11.52 3.92
N ARG A 9 -2.73 -10.99 5.07
CA ARG A 9 -3.59 -10.35 6.09
C ARG A 9 -2.80 -9.37 6.98
N GLY A 10 -3.51 -8.58 7.76
CA GLY A 10 -2.92 -7.72 8.79
C GLY A 10 -2.35 -6.42 8.25
N VAL A 11 -1.35 -5.86 8.90
CA VAL A 11 -0.73 -4.58 8.54
C VAL A 11 0.44 -4.83 7.60
N LEU A 12 0.31 -4.37 6.35
CA LEU A 12 1.30 -4.49 5.29
C LEU A 12 1.70 -3.06 4.84
N PRO A 13 2.65 -2.39 5.52
CA PRO A 13 3.01 -1.03 5.17
C PRO A 13 3.65 -0.93 3.78
N VAL A 14 3.36 0.16 3.09
CA VAL A 14 4.02 0.52 1.85
C VAL A 14 5.34 1.20 2.20
N PHE A 15 6.45 0.55 1.90
CA PHE A 15 7.77 1.12 2.15
C PHE A 15 8.08 2.28 1.18
N GLN A 16 8.90 3.23 1.64
CA GLN A 16 9.39 4.34 0.84
C GLN A 16 10.65 3.95 0.08
N THR A 17 10.93 4.60 -1.05
CA THR A 17 12.22 4.45 -1.73
C THR A 17 13.19 5.52 -1.21
N PRO A 18 14.23 5.14 -0.45
CA PRO A 18 15.27 6.08 -0.05
C PRO A 18 16.24 6.34 -1.19
N PHE A 19 16.69 7.57 -1.32
CA PHE A 19 17.65 7.97 -2.34
C PHE A 19 18.93 8.57 -1.73
N HIS A 20 20.04 8.38 -2.45
CA HIS A 20 21.26 9.16 -2.27
C HIS A 20 21.07 10.59 -2.82
N PRO A 21 21.96 11.55 -2.49
CA PRO A 21 21.88 12.91 -3.04
C PRO A 21 21.96 13.00 -4.57
N ASP A 22 22.52 11.99 -5.23
CA ASP A 22 22.60 11.85 -6.69
C ASP A 22 21.36 11.18 -7.30
N GLU A 23 20.30 10.98 -6.49
CA GLU A 23 19.02 10.34 -6.83
C GLU A 23 19.13 8.83 -7.16
N THR A 24 20.24 8.16 -6.92
CA THR A 24 20.31 6.69 -6.95
C THR A 24 19.65 6.08 -5.71
N ILE A 25 19.14 4.84 -5.83
CA ILE A 25 18.44 4.16 -4.73
C ILE A 25 19.45 3.78 -3.62
N ASP A 26 19.18 4.18 -2.37
CA ASP A 26 19.96 3.77 -1.18
C ASP A 26 19.46 2.42 -0.65
N HIS A 27 19.96 1.33 -1.24
CA HIS A 27 19.56 -0.03 -0.84
C HIS A 27 19.88 -0.36 0.62
N ALA A 28 20.91 0.24 1.21
CA ALA A 28 21.26 0.00 2.61
C ALA A 28 20.22 0.64 3.56
N THR A 29 19.71 1.82 3.20
CA THR A 29 18.59 2.45 3.94
C THR A 29 17.28 1.69 3.72
N LEU A 30 17.01 1.19 2.52
CA LEU A 30 15.84 0.34 2.24
C LEU A 30 15.84 -0.95 3.08
N GLU A 31 16.98 -1.64 3.18
CA GLU A 31 17.11 -2.85 4.01
C GLU A 31 16.81 -2.53 5.48
N ARG A 32 17.34 -1.40 5.99
CA ARG A 32 17.08 -0.93 7.36
C ARG A 32 15.61 -0.59 7.60
N GLU A 33 14.95 0.10 6.65
CA GLU A 33 13.52 0.41 6.72
C GLU A 33 12.69 -0.88 6.80
N ILE A 34 12.91 -1.82 5.90
CA ILE A 34 12.18 -3.09 5.85
C ILE A 34 12.38 -3.88 7.16
N ALA A 35 13.61 -3.94 7.67
CA ALA A 35 13.88 -4.59 8.95
C ALA A 35 13.12 -3.91 10.10
N TRP A 36 13.17 -2.59 10.17
CA TRP A 36 12.48 -1.79 11.19
C TRP A 36 10.95 -1.96 11.13
N LEU A 37 10.35 -2.00 9.94
CA LEU A 37 8.92 -2.24 9.78
C LEU A 37 8.49 -3.56 10.42
N HIS A 38 9.25 -4.63 10.17
CA HIS A 38 9.00 -5.92 10.79
C HIS A 38 9.25 -5.91 12.31
N ASP A 39 10.27 -5.18 12.78
CA ASP A 39 10.53 -5.03 14.23
C ASP A 39 9.40 -4.27 14.93
N CYS A 40 8.71 -3.36 14.22
CA CYS A 40 7.49 -2.72 14.69
C CYS A 40 6.23 -3.61 14.64
N GLY A 41 6.33 -4.84 14.16
CA GLY A 41 5.23 -5.81 14.13
C GLY A 41 4.44 -5.83 12.81
N ALA A 42 4.97 -5.30 11.72
CA ALA A 42 4.36 -5.46 10.39
C ALA A 42 4.30 -6.93 9.98
N HIS A 43 3.18 -7.34 9.35
CA HIS A 43 2.96 -8.71 8.87
C HIS A 43 3.61 -8.97 7.50
N GLY A 44 4.00 -7.90 6.82
CA GLY A 44 4.66 -7.91 5.52
C GLY A 44 4.97 -6.51 5.06
N ILE A 45 5.33 -6.35 3.78
CA ILE A 45 5.64 -5.07 3.15
C ILE A 45 5.02 -4.98 1.76
N VAL A 46 4.81 -3.76 1.29
CA VAL A 46 4.24 -3.49 -0.03
C VAL A 46 5.10 -2.48 -0.78
N MET A 47 5.38 -2.74 -2.05
CA MET A 47 5.83 -1.75 -3.02
C MET A 47 4.59 -1.16 -3.72
N ALA A 48 4.38 0.15 -3.64
CA ALA A 48 3.23 0.81 -4.26
C ALA A 48 3.56 2.24 -4.73
N MET A 49 2.54 3.08 -4.99
CA MET A 49 2.77 4.44 -5.51
C MET A 49 3.63 5.30 -4.59
N VAL A 50 3.47 5.22 -3.27
CA VAL A 50 4.32 5.95 -2.32
C VAL A 50 5.74 5.37 -2.20
N SER A 51 6.02 4.19 -2.78
CA SER A 51 7.40 3.78 -3.08
C SER A 51 7.97 4.47 -4.33
N GLU A 52 7.36 5.56 -4.79
CA GLU A 52 7.71 6.37 -5.97
C GLU A 52 7.75 5.59 -7.29
N THR A 53 7.00 4.47 -7.41
CA THR A 53 7.04 3.60 -8.59
C THR A 53 6.73 4.31 -9.91
N LEU A 54 6.02 5.44 -9.90
CA LEU A 54 5.73 6.26 -11.09
C LEU A 54 6.91 7.16 -11.51
N ARG A 55 7.97 7.26 -10.67
CA ARG A 55 9.18 8.07 -10.90
C ARG A 55 10.44 7.23 -11.12
N LEU A 56 10.30 5.92 -11.09
CA LEU A 56 11.38 4.98 -11.35
C LEU A 56 11.41 4.55 -12.81
N SER A 57 12.59 4.29 -13.35
CA SER A 57 12.72 3.59 -14.64
C SER A 57 12.21 2.15 -14.52
N SER A 58 12.03 1.47 -15.66
CA SER A 58 11.63 0.05 -15.65
C SER A 58 12.64 -0.83 -14.94
N GLU A 59 13.93 -0.56 -15.15
CA GLU A 59 15.04 -1.28 -14.56
C GLU A 59 15.09 -1.07 -13.04
N GLU A 60 14.95 0.18 -12.59
CA GLU A 60 14.90 0.53 -11.16
C GLU A 60 13.68 -0.09 -10.46
N ARG A 61 12.53 -0.16 -11.13
CA ARG A 61 11.34 -0.85 -10.56
C ARG A 61 11.59 -2.35 -10.36
N GLU A 62 12.25 -3.00 -11.31
CA GLU A 62 12.62 -4.42 -11.21
C GLU A 62 13.69 -4.64 -10.13
N GLU A 63 14.68 -3.77 -10.04
CA GLU A 63 15.72 -3.81 -9.01
C GLU A 63 15.14 -3.59 -7.61
N LEU A 64 14.25 -2.60 -7.45
CA LEU A 64 13.57 -2.32 -6.19
C LEU A 64 12.70 -3.51 -5.74
N ALA A 65 11.97 -4.13 -6.67
CA ALA A 65 11.17 -5.33 -6.40
C ALA A 65 12.04 -6.51 -5.93
N ALA A 66 13.17 -6.75 -6.60
CA ALA A 66 14.12 -7.78 -6.22
C ALA A 66 14.72 -7.53 -4.82
N SER A 67 15.08 -6.27 -4.54
CA SER A 67 15.61 -5.85 -3.23
C SER A 67 14.59 -6.00 -2.12
N ALA A 68 13.34 -5.58 -2.35
CA ALA A 68 12.24 -5.75 -1.39
C ALA A 68 11.98 -7.23 -1.06
N CYS A 69 11.97 -8.09 -2.07
CA CYS A 69 11.85 -9.55 -1.87
C CYS A 69 13.04 -10.12 -1.09
N LYS A 70 14.26 -9.71 -1.43
CA LYS A 70 15.48 -10.15 -0.74
C LYS A 70 15.46 -9.78 0.75
N PHE A 71 15.05 -8.56 1.10
CA PHE A 71 15.09 -8.06 2.47
C PHE A 71 13.86 -8.44 3.30
N GLY A 72 12.67 -8.54 2.68
CA GLY A 72 11.40 -8.76 3.38
C GLY A 72 10.97 -10.22 3.50
N ARG A 73 11.28 -11.05 2.50
CA ARG A 73 10.71 -12.40 2.36
C ARG A 73 10.97 -13.36 3.53
N ALA A 74 12.08 -13.21 4.24
CA ALA A 74 12.35 -14.06 5.41
C ALA A 74 11.44 -13.78 6.61
N ARG A 75 10.86 -12.57 6.67
CA ARG A 75 10.16 -12.03 7.85
C ARG A 75 8.65 -11.89 7.68
N GLY A 76 8.15 -11.72 6.47
CA GLY A 76 6.72 -11.50 6.20
C GLY A 76 6.37 -11.67 4.74
N VAL A 77 5.12 -11.36 4.39
CA VAL A 77 4.67 -11.35 2.99
C VAL A 77 5.24 -10.13 2.25
N VAL A 78 5.54 -10.30 0.97
CA VAL A 78 6.00 -9.21 0.10
C VAL A 78 5.05 -9.06 -1.07
N VAL A 79 4.48 -7.87 -1.21
CA VAL A 79 3.57 -7.50 -2.30
C VAL A 79 4.25 -6.49 -3.21
N ILE A 80 4.29 -6.74 -4.51
CA ILE A 80 4.96 -5.89 -5.49
C ILE A 80 3.95 -5.23 -6.45
N SER A 81 4.01 -3.90 -6.57
CA SER A 81 3.22 -3.15 -7.55
C SER A 81 3.71 -3.41 -8.97
N VAL A 82 2.79 -3.85 -9.84
CA VAL A 82 3.07 -4.19 -11.24
C VAL A 82 2.24 -3.38 -12.24
N GLY A 83 1.36 -2.50 -11.76
CA GLY A 83 0.55 -1.63 -12.61
C GLY A 83 1.41 -0.79 -13.57
N ALA A 84 0.99 -0.67 -14.82
CA ALA A 84 1.67 0.10 -15.86
C ALA A 84 0.67 0.58 -16.92
N GLU A 85 1.08 1.58 -17.73
CA GLU A 85 0.27 2.12 -18.82
C GLU A 85 0.02 1.11 -19.96
N SER A 86 0.82 0.07 -20.05
CA SER A 86 0.70 -1.00 -21.06
C SER A 86 0.51 -2.34 -20.39
N SER A 87 -0.49 -3.12 -20.85
CA SER A 87 -0.71 -4.51 -20.39
C SER A 87 0.54 -5.39 -20.59
N LYS A 88 1.35 -5.11 -21.63
CA LYS A 88 2.60 -5.85 -21.88
C LYS A 88 3.66 -5.55 -20.83
N VAL A 89 3.75 -4.29 -20.40
CA VAL A 89 4.70 -3.88 -19.34
C VAL A 89 4.23 -4.40 -17.98
N ALA A 90 2.93 -4.32 -17.67
CA ALA A 90 2.36 -4.88 -16.45
C ALA A 90 2.59 -6.39 -16.35
N GLU A 91 2.41 -7.14 -17.44
CA GLU A 91 2.74 -8.57 -17.51
C GLU A 91 4.23 -8.83 -17.23
N ARG A 92 5.13 -8.04 -17.83
CA ARG A 92 6.58 -8.15 -17.59
C ARG A 92 6.91 -7.98 -16.11
N TYR A 93 6.38 -6.93 -15.48
CA TYR A 93 6.58 -6.69 -14.05
C TYR A 93 5.99 -7.80 -13.18
N ALA A 94 4.82 -8.33 -13.52
CA ALA A 94 4.20 -9.42 -12.79
C ALA A 94 5.06 -10.69 -12.81
N ARG A 95 5.54 -11.09 -14.00
CA ARG A 95 6.46 -12.24 -14.15
C ARG A 95 7.77 -12.03 -13.41
N HIS A 96 8.33 -10.81 -13.47
CA HIS A 96 9.55 -10.48 -12.72
C HIS A 96 9.30 -10.60 -11.22
N ALA A 97 8.23 -9.99 -10.68
CA ALA A 97 7.89 -10.04 -9.26
C ALA A 97 7.74 -11.49 -8.75
N GLU A 98 7.03 -12.34 -9.50
CA GLU A 98 6.93 -13.77 -9.18
C GLU A 98 8.31 -14.46 -9.18
N SER A 99 9.15 -14.17 -10.18
CA SER A 99 10.47 -14.79 -10.33
C SER A 99 11.45 -14.44 -9.20
N VAL A 100 11.35 -13.23 -8.63
CA VAL A 100 12.18 -12.79 -7.50
C VAL A 100 11.57 -13.15 -6.13
N GLY A 101 10.40 -13.79 -6.14
CA GLY A 101 9.78 -14.41 -4.96
C GLY A 101 8.81 -13.53 -4.18
N ALA A 102 8.09 -12.64 -4.85
CA ALA A 102 6.93 -11.98 -4.27
C ALA A 102 5.84 -12.98 -3.88
N ASP A 103 5.11 -12.70 -2.81
CA ASP A 103 3.97 -13.53 -2.35
C ASP A 103 2.66 -13.14 -3.06
N ALA A 104 2.55 -11.89 -3.51
CA ALA A 104 1.47 -11.38 -4.34
C ALA A 104 1.93 -10.18 -5.19
N VAL A 105 1.17 -9.84 -6.20
CA VAL A 105 1.34 -8.58 -6.92
C VAL A 105 0.13 -7.68 -6.70
N MET A 106 0.32 -6.37 -6.86
CA MET A 106 -0.76 -5.38 -6.83
C MET A 106 -0.71 -4.53 -8.10
N ALA A 107 -1.85 -4.24 -8.68
CA ALA A 107 -1.92 -3.44 -9.89
C ALA A 107 -2.99 -2.34 -9.80
N ILE A 108 -2.58 -1.10 -10.10
CA ILE A 108 -3.48 -0.01 -10.49
C ILE A 108 -3.78 -0.14 -12.00
N PRO A 109 -4.92 0.36 -12.48
CA PRO A 109 -5.17 0.49 -13.92
C PRO A 109 -4.22 1.52 -14.54
N PRO A 110 -4.11 1.59 -15.89
CA PRO A 110 -3.49 2.71 -16.60
C PRO A 110 -4.09 4.03 -16.15
N VAL A 111 -3.24 5.04 -15.91
CA VAL A 111 -3.66 6.34 -15.34
C VAL A 111 -3.64 7.49 -16.34
N SER A 112 -2.85 7.37 -17.41
CA SER A 112 -2.69 8.43 -18.43
C SER A 112 -3.80 8.41 -19.49
N VAL A 113 -4.54 7.32 -19.62
CA VAL A 113 -5.62 7.15 -20.62
C VAL A 113 -6.91 6.68 -19.97
N SER A 114 -8.04 7.14 -20.51
CA SER A 114 -9.35 6.65 -20.10
C SER A 114 -9.70 5.41 -20.93
N ILE A 115 -9.82 4.26 -20.28
CA ILE A 115 -10.18 2.99 -20.90
C ILE A 115 -11.58 2.53 -20.47
N GLY A 116 -12.26 1.80 -21.36
CA GLY A 116 -13.55 1.19 -21.05
C GLY A 116 -13.41 -0.07 -20.20
N GLU A 117 -14.54 -0.53 -19.64
CA GLU A 117 -14.58 -1.70 -18.73
C GLU A 117 -14.01 -2.97 -19.39
N GLY A 118 -14.27 -3.19 -20.69
CA GLY A 118 -13.77 -4.35 -21.43
C GLY A 118 -12.23 -4.40 -21.47
N GLU A 119 -11.59 -3.26 -21.75
CA GLU A 119 -10.13 -3.13 -21.76
C GLU A 119 -9.55 -3.25 -20.35
N LEU A 120 -10.24 -2.72 -19.34
CA LEU A 120 -9.84 -2.85 -17.95
C LEU A 120 -9.87 -4.32 -17.48
N LEU A 121 -10.92 -5.06 -17.83
CA LEU A 121 -10.99 -6.51 -17.60
C LEU A 121 -9.87 -7.27 -18.32
N ALA A 122 -9.63 -6.97 -19.59
CA ALA A 122 -8.57 -7.59 -20.36
C ALA A 122 -7.17 -7.32 -19.75
N TYR A 123 -6.96 -6.11 -19.24
CA TYR A 123 -5.73 -5.73 -18.55
C TYR A 123 -5.48 -6.59 -17.30
N TYR A 124 -6.46 -6.72 -16.40
CA TYR A 124 -6.32 -7.53 -15.19
C TYR A 124 -6.23 -9.03 -15.49
N ARG A 125 -7.03 -9.56 -16.44
CA ARG A 125 -6.94 -10.95 -16.89
C ARG A 125 -5.53 -11.29 -17.34
N ARG A 126 -4.93 -10.44 -18.18
CA ARG A 126 -3.57 -10.65 -18.67
C ARG A 126 -2.54 -10.73 -17.56
N ILE A 127 -2.67 -9.89 -16.50
CA ILE A 127 -1.80 -9.96 -15.34
C ILE A 127 -2.01 -11.27 -14.56
N ILE A 128 -3.28 -11.61 -14.26
CA ILE A 128 -3.64 -12.79 -13.46
C ILE A 128 -3.21 -14.09 -14.16
N GLU A 129 -3.42 -14.20 -15.47
CA GLU A 129 -3.06 -15.37 -16.27
C GLU A 129 -1.54 -15.52 -16.46
N ALA A 130 -0.79 -14.42 -16.38
CA ALA A 130 0.66 -14.43 -16.57
C ALA A 130 1.45 -15.07 -15.44
N ILE A 131 0.86 -15.17 -14.23
CA ILE A 131 1.51 -15.57 -12.97
C ILE A 131 0.61 -16.53 -12.19
N ARG A 132 1.18 -17.18 -11.14
CA ARG A 132 0.45 -18.11 -10.26
C ARG A 132 0.12 -17.50 -8.90
N ILE A 133 0.90 -16.50 -8.47
CA ILE A 133 0.66 -15.79 -7.20
C ILE A 133 -0.58 -14.88 -7.30
N PRO A 134 -1.22 -14.53 -6.16
CA PRO A 134 -2.39 -13.67 -6.14
C PRO A 134 -2.16 -12.27 -6.71
N VAL A 135 -3.22 -11.68 -7.24
CA VAL A 135 -3.26 -10.29 -7.74
C VAL A 135 -4.20 -9.46 -6.87
N ILE A 136 -3.70 -8.37 -6.33
CA ILE A 136 -4.49 -7.37 -5.61
C ILE A 136 -4.91 -6.29 -6.61
N VAL A 137 -6.19 -6.21 -6.90
CA VAL A 137 -6.79 -5.20 -7.77
C VAL A 137 -6.92 -3.91 -6.96
N GLN A 138 -6.11 -2.90 -7.29
CA GLN A 138 -6.12 -1.62 -6.61
C GLN A 138 -6.94 -0.60 -7.38
N ASP A 139 -8.02 -0.11 -6.80
CA ASP A 139 -8.74 1.08 -7.25
C ASP A 139 -8.10 2.32 -6.60
N ALA A 140 -7.13 2.91 -7.30
CA ALA A 140 -6.39 4.07 -6.81
C ALA A 140 -7.09 5.41 -7.07
N SER A 141 -8.40 5.41 -7.36
CA SER A 141 -9.12 6.61 -7.78
C SER A 141 -9.26 7.71 -6.71
N GLY A 142 -8.90 7.42 -5.47
CA GLY A 142 -8.70 8.44 -4.44
C GLY A 142 -7.48 9.35 -4.70
N TYR A 143 -6.54 8.91 -5.53
CA TYR A 143 -5.28 9.61 -5.86
C TYR A 143 -5.11 9.87 -7.35
N VAL A 144 -5.39 8.86 -8.19
CA VAL A 144 -5.19 8.89 -9.65
C VAL A 144 -6.25 8.06 -10.37
N GLY A 145 -6.58 8.45 -11.60
CA GLY A 145 -7.50 7.69 -12.45
C GLY A 145 -8.98 7.89 -12.11
N LYS A 146 -9.78 6.87 -12.37
CA LYS A 146 -11.24 6.86 -12.16
C LYS A 146 -11.67 5.63 -11.34
N PRO A 147 -12.77 5.72 -10.57
CA PRO A 147 -13.31 4.58 -9.83
C PRO A 147 -13.62 3.39 -10.74
N MET A 148 -13.24 2.20 -10.29
CA MET A 148 -13.54 0.96 -10.99
C MET A 148 -14.97 0.49 -10.66
N PRO A 149 -15.76 0.06 -11.68
CA PRO A 149 -17.10 -0.49 -11.43
C PRO A 149 -17.04 -1.72 -10.50
N ILE A 150 -17.89 -1.76 -9.48
CA ILE A 150 -17.98 -2.91 -8.55
C ILE A 150 -18.35 -4.19 -9.28
N ALA A 151 -19.26 -4.12 -10.27
CA ALA A 151 -19.64 -5.28 -11.08
C ALA A 151 -18.43 -5.90 -11.82
N MET A 152 -17.50 -5.07 -12.31
CA MET A 152 -16.27 -5.54 -12.94
C MET A 152 -15.35 -6.23 -11.92
N GLN A 153 -15.23 -5.68 -10.73
CA GLN A 153 -14.43 -6.30 -9.66
C GLN A 153 -15.05 -7.66 -9.25
N ALA A 154 -16.36 -7.72 -9.05
CA ALA A 154 -17.07 -8.98 -8.74
C ALA A 154 -16.86 -10.03 -9.84
N ARG A 155 -16.90 -9.61 -11.13
CA ARG A 155 -16.66 -10.50 -12.25
C ARG A 155 -15.25 -11.11 -12.26
N LEU A 156 -14.21 -10.35 -11.92
CA LEU A 156 -12.85 -10.89 -11.76
C LEU A 156 -12.79 -11.94 -10.65
N LEU A 157 -13.47 -11.71 -9.53
CA LEU A 157 -13.52 -12.66 -8.43
C LEU A 157 -14.25 -13.95 -8.82
N ASP A 158 -15.35 -13.84 -9.54
CA ASP A 158 -16.13 -15.00 -10.04
C ASP A 158 -15.30 -15.85 -11.01
N GLU A 159 -14.49 -15.22 -11.85
CA GLU A 159 -13.70 -15.88 -12.87
C GLU A 159 -12.45 -16.58 -12.29
N PHE A 160 -11.75 -15.95 -11.35
CA PHE A 160 -10.46 -16.45 -10.85
C PHE A 160 -10.48 -16.94 -9.40
N GLY A 161 -11.50 -16.62 -8.64
CA GLY A 161 -11.66 -17.02 -7.23
C GLY A 161 -10.91 -16.15 -6.22
N PRO A 162 -11.30 -16.23 -4.92
CA PRO A 162 -10.79 -15.39 -3.86
C PRO A 162 -9.33 -15.69 -3.45
N GLU A 163 -8.78 -16.83 -3.87
CA GLU A 163 -7.38 -17.16 -3.65
C GLU A 163 -6.45 -16.49 -4.67
N ARG A 164 -7.02 -16.08 -5.84
CA ARG A 164 -6.26 -15.45 -6.91
C ARG A 164 -6.49 -13.95 -7.00
N VAL A 165 -7.62 -13.44 -6.53
CA VAL A 165 -8.00 -12.02 -6.65
C VAL A 165 -8.37 -11.47 -5.29
N LEU A 166 -7.66 -10.42 -4.88
CA LEU A 166 -7.91 -9.62 -3.69
C LEU A 166 -8.09 -8.15 -4.12
N TYR A 167 -8.47 -7.28 -3.19
CA TYR A 167 -8.81 -5.89 -3.51
C TYR A 167 -8.16 -4.91 -2.55
N LYS A 168 -7.84 -3.72 -3.08
CA LYS A 168 -7.49 -2.53 -2.31
C LYS A 168 -8.25 -1.34 -2.89
N PRO A 169 -9.53 -1.16 -2.50
CA PRO A 169 -10.34 -0.06 -3.00
C PRO A 169 -10.02 1.24 -2.25
N GLU A 170 -9.76 2.31 -3.01
CA GLU A 170 -9.50 3.66 -2.50
C GLU A 170 -10.50 4.68 -3.09
N ALA A 171 -11.57 4.19 -3.76
CA ALA A 171 -12.64 5.02 -4.30
C ALA A 171 -13.52 5.59 -3.19
N SER A 172 -13.70 6.91 -3.18
CA SER A 172 -14.61 7.58 -2.26
C SER A 172 -16.08 7.43 -2.70
N PRO A 173 -17.03 7.30 -1.75
CA PRO A 173 -16.87 7.15 -0.31
C PRO A 173 -16.45 5.71 0.08
N ILE A 174 -15.40 5.56 0.89
CA ILE A 174 -14.77 4.25 1.17
C ILE A 174 -15.74 3.24 1.79
N GLY A 175 -16.36 3.57 2.93
CA GLY A 175 -17.23 2.64 3.65
C GLY A 175 -18.37 2.08 2.81
N PRO A 176 -19.20 2.90 2.14
CA PRO A 176 -20.25 2.42 1.24
C PRO A 176 -19.72 1.52 0.12
N LYS A 177 -18.56 1.87 -0.49
CA LYS A 177 -17.93 1.05 -1.55
C LYS A 177 -17.45 -0.32 -1.06
N LEU A 178 -16.92 -0.39 0.16
CA LEU A 178 -16.58 -1.67 0.80
C LEU A 178 -17.81 -2.55 1.00
N SER A 179 -18.92 -1.99 1.47
CA SER A 179 -20.17 -2.74 1.63
C SER A 179 -20.74 -3.19 0.29
N GLU A 180 -20.73 -2.32 -0.74
CA GLU A 180 -21.18 -2.65 -2.09
C GLU A 180 -20.36 -3.81 -2.68
N LEU A 181 -19.02 -3.80 -2.54
CA LEU A 181 -18.16 -4.89 -3.01
C LEU A 181 -18.40 -6.19 -2.24
N ARG A 182 -18.52 -6.12 -0.91
CA ARG A 182 -18.87 -7.27 -0.08
C ARG A 182 -20.18 -7.91 -0.55
N ASP A 183 -21.22 -7.11 -0.70
CA ASP A 183 -22.57 -7.59 -1.04
C ASP A 183 -22.61 -8.15 -2.47
N ALA A 184 -21.95 -7.48 -3.44
CA ALA A 184 -21.83 -7.95 -4.83
C ALA A 184 -21.05 -9.26 -4.97
N THR A 185 -20.19 -9.57 -4.01
CA THR A 185 -19.36 -10.80 -4.02
C THR A 185 -19.84 -11.87 -3.05
N GLY A 186 -20.99 -11.67 -2.38
CA GLY A 186 -21.50 -12.58 -1.36
C GLY A 186 -20.52 -12.79 -0.19
N GLY A 187 -19.77 -11.77 0.18
CA GLY A 187 -18.79 -11.80 1.26
C GLY A 187 -17.46 -12.50 0.93
N ARG A 188 -17.24 -12.93 -0.33
CA ARG A 188 -16.02 -13.66 -0.74
C ARG A 188 -14.82 -12.75 -0.99
N ALA A 189 -15.03 -11.45 -1.22
CA ALA A 189 -13.94 -10.52 -1.49
C ALA A 189 -13.04 -10.36 -0.26
N ARG A 190 -11.75 -10.56 -0.45
CA ARG A 190 -10.71 -10.28 0.54
C ARG A 190 -10.13 -8.89 0.26
N VAL A 191 -10.30 -7.98 1.21
CA VAL A 191 -10.07 -6.54 0.98
C VAL A 191 -9.05 -5.99 1.96
N PHE A 192 -8.08 -5.23 1.44
CA PHE A 192 -7.16 -4.40 2.21
C PHE A 192 -7.64 -2.94 2.21
N GLU A 193 -7.63 -2.31 3.36
CA GLU A 193 -7.85 -0.87 3.49
C GLU A 193 -6.64 -0.11 2.92
N GLY A 194 -6.88 0.97 2.16
CA GLY A 194 -5.86 1.70 1.40
C GLY A 194 -5.77 3.20 1.68
N THR A 195 -6.52 3.72 2.67
CA THR A 195 -6.57 5.17 2.93
C THR A 195 -5.51 5.67 3.92
N GLY A 196 -4.42 4.92 4.09
CA GLY A 196 -3.37 5.23 5.06
C GLY A 196 -3.76 4.97 6.51
N GLY A 197 -5.00 4.51 6.76
CA GLY A 197 -5.55 4.25 8.09
C GLY A 197 -6.64 5.23 8.54
N ILE A 198 -6.92 6.30 7.76
CA ILE A 198 -7.98 7.27 8.14
C ILE A 198 -9.36 6.61 8.24
N ALA A 199 -9.65 5.63 7.38
CA ALA A 199 -10.89 4.87 7.40
C ALA A 199 -10.78 3.51 8.11
N LEU A 200 -9.65 3.19 8.76
CA LEU A 200 -9.32 1.84 9.22
C LEU A 200 -10.36 1.27 10.21
N VAL A 201 -10.82 2.08 11.16
CA VAL A 201 -11.78 1.63 12.18
C VAL A 201 -13.12 1.23 11.57
N ASP A 202 -13.67 2.05 10.66
CA ASP A 202 -14.91 1.71 9.94
C ASP A 202 -14.73 0.52 9.00
N SER A 203 -13.61 0.51 8.26
CA SER A 203 -13.26 -0.58 7.32
C SER A 203 -13.09 -1.92 8.04
N PHE A 204 -12.47 -1.92 9.23
CA PHE A 204 -12.31 -3.13 10.05
C PHE A 204 -13.67 -3.73 10.42
N ARG A 205 -14.63 -2.89 10.85
CA ARG A 205 -16.01 -3.31 11.18
C ARG A 205 -16.76 -3.89 9.97
N ARG A 206 -16.33 -3.55 8.74
CA ARG A 206 -16.90 -4.08 7.48
C ARG A 206 -16.24 -5.36 7.01
N GLY A 207 -15.24 -5.91 7.76
CA GLY A 207 -14.66 -7.22 7.52
C GLY A 207 -13.47 -7.24 6.55
N ILE A 208 -12.65 -6.19 6.53
CA ILE A 208 -11.37 -6.21 5.79
C ILE A 208 -10.41 -7.25 6.36
N VAL A 209 -9.50 -7.76 5.52
CA VAL A 209 -8.47 -8.73 5.95
C VAL A 209 -7.18 -8.07 6.40
N GLY A 210 -6.97 -6.80 6.08
CA GLY A 210 -5.76 -6.06 6.44
C GLY A 210 -5.81 -4.62 5.98
N THR A 211 -4.69 -3.91 6.18
CA THR A 211 -4.48 -2.52 5.74
C THR A 211 -3.10 -2.37 5.11
N MET A 212 -2.99 -1.47 4.12
CA MET A 212 -1.73 -1.15 3.43
C MET A 212 -1.43 0.35 3.55
N PRO A 213 -1.04 0.81 4.74
CA PRO A 213 -0.73 2.21 5.02
C PRO A 213 0.68 2.61 4.59
N GLY A 214 1.04 3.89 4.75
CA GLY A 214 2.42 4.34 4.69
C GLY A 214 3.30 3.74 5.79
N ALA A 215 4.60 3.74 5.57
CA ALA A 215 5.58 3.16 6.50
C ALA A 215 5.77 4.01 7.77
N ASP A 216 5.66 5.31 7.64
CA ASP A 216 5.99 6.31 8.68
C ASP A 216 5.17 6.19 9.97
N LEU A 217 3.90 5.76 9.85
CA LEU A 217 2.97 5.66 10.97
C LEU A 217 2.85 4.23 11.54
N ILE A 218 3.76 3.32 11.20
CA ILE A 218 3.70 1.90 11.60
C ILE A 218 3.56 1.72 13.11
N ARG A 219 4.22 2.58 13.91
CA ARG A 219 4.18 2.55 15.37
C ARG A 219 2.82 2.92 15.97
N GLY A 220 1.95 3.57 15.21
CA GLY A 220 0.54 3.79 15.57
C GLY A 220 -0.39 2.74 14.94
N LEU A 221 -0.12 2.34 13.71
CA LEU A 221 -1.00 1.47 12.93
C LEU A 221 -1.02 0.02 13.42
N VAL A 222 0.12 -0.55 13.82
CA VAL A 222 0.16 -1.90 14.39
C VAL A 222 -0.57 -1.96 15.74
N PRO A 223 -0.34 -1.05 16.71
CA PRO A 223 -1.14 -0.99 17.92
C PRO A 223 -2.64 -0.78 17.68
N LEU A 224 -3.01 0.08 16.70
CA LEU A 224 -4.42 0.29 16.32
C LEU A 224 -5.04 -1.00 15.78
N TRP A 225 -4.38 -1.68 14.84
CA TRP A 225 -4.83 -2.96 14.31
C TRP A 225 -5.02 -4.02 15.42
N ASN A 226 -4.07 -4.11 16.33
CA ASN A 226 -4.11 -5.05 17.45
C ASN A 226 -5.26 -4.73 18.42
N ALA A 227 -5.51 -3.45 18.70
CA ALA A 227 -6.63 -3.02 19.52
C ALA A 227 -7.98 -3.39 18.88
N LEU A 228 -8.12 -3.15 17.57
CA LEU A 228 -9.32 -3.55 16.80
C LEU A 228 -9.52 -5.07 16.81
N ALA A 229 -8.46 -5.84 16.60
CA ALA A 229 -8.51 -7.30 16.60
C ALA A 229 -8.84 -7.89 17.99
N ALA A 230 -8.42 -7.21 19.06
CA ALA A 230 -8.76 -7.57 20.43
C ALA A 230 -10.15 -7.06 20.90
N GLY A 231 -10.84 -6.26 20.08
CA GLY A 231 -12.11 -5.63 20.45
C GLY A 231 -11.98 -4.48 21.46
N ASP A 232 -10.74 -3.96 21.70
CA ASP A 232 -10.49 -2.83 22.58
C ASP A 232 -10.80 -1.51 21.84
N THR A 233 -12.07 -1.18 21.78
CA THR A 233 -12.58 0.02 21.09
C THR A 233 -12.06 1.30 21.72
N ALA A 234 -11.90 1.37 23.03
CA ALA A 234 -11.42 2.56 23.72
C ALA A 234 -9.96 2.87 23.37
N ARG A 235 -9.12 1.85 23.29
CA ARG A 235 -7.73 1.99 22.85
C ARG A 235 -7.67 2.33 21.35
N ALA A 236 -8.47 1.66 20.53
CA ALA A 236 -8.55 1.95 19.11
C ALA A 236 -8.91 3.41 18.83
N ASP A 237 -9.93 3.93 19.50
CA ASP A 237 -10.38 5.32 19.32
C ASP A 237 -9.32 6.34 19.79
N ARG A 238 -8.61 6.06 20.90
CA ARG A 238 -7.51 6.93 21.37
C ARG A 238 -6.38 7.04 20.36
N ILE A 239 -5.99 5.92 19.74
CA ILE A 239 -4.90 5.89 18.75
C ILE A 239 -5.36 6.50 17.42
N HIS A 240 -6.57 6.15 16.99
CA HIS A 240 -7.10 6.57 15.69
C HIS A 240 -7.28 8.08 15.57
N GLY A 241 -7.69 8.77 16.65
CA GLY A 241 -7.93 10.22 16.61
C GLY A 241 -6.73 11.03 16.08
N PRO A 242 -5.58 11.03 16.75
CA PRO A 242 -4.40 11.76 16.29
C PRO A 242 -3.82 11.20 14.99
N LEU A 243 -3.91 9.89 14.73
CA LEU A 243 -3.49 9.25 13.48
C LEU A 243 -4.31 9.78 12.30
N ALA A 244 -5.62 9.79 12.40
CA ALA A 244 -6.50 10.28 11.34
C ALA A 244 -6.30 11.79 11.09
N ALA A 245 -6.07 12.59 12.15
CA ALA A 245 -5.76 14.00 12.02
C ALA A 245 -4.46 14.22 11.24
N LEU A 246 -3.42 13.42 11.49
CA LEU A 246 -2.16 13.50 10.76
C LEU A 246 -2.34 13.10 9.28
N ILE A 247 -3.01 11.99 9.00
CA ILE A 247 -3.25 11.53 7.62
C ILE A 247 -4.08 12.56 6.84
N SER A 248 -5.01 13.27 7.49
CA SER A 248 -5.82 14.30 6.83
C SER A 248 -5.01 15.48 6.27
N MET A 249 -3.76 15.67 6.70
CA MET A 249 -2.83 16.65 6.15
C MET A 249 -2.18 16.19 4.83
N GLN A 250 -2.25 14.89 4.54
CA GLN A 250 -1.67 14.25 3.36
C GLN A 250 -2.68 14.25 2.20
N THR A 251 -2.89 15.40 1.56
CA THR A 251 -3.99 15.63 0.61
C THR A 251 -3.66 15.26 -0.85
N SER A 252 -2.44 14.81 -1.13
CA SER A 252 -2.00 14.39 -2.47
C SER A 252 -0.87 13.36 -2.35
N LEU A 253 -0.54 12.66 -3.44
CA LEU A 253 0.59 11.73 -3.46
C LEU A 253 1.90 12.39 -3.00
N ASP A 254 2.17 13.61 -3.46
CA ASP A 254 3.39 14.34 -3.07
C ASP A 254 3.34 14.81 -1.61
N ALA A 255 2.15 15.09 -1.05
CA ALA A 255 2.00 15.39 0.36
C ALA A 255 2.27 14.13 1.22
N PHE A 256 1.79 12.96 0.80
CA PHE A 256 2.16 11.68 1.43
C PHE A 256 3.68 11.50 1.43
N LEU A 257 4.33 11.60 0.27
CA LEU A 257 5.79 11.42 0.16
C LEU A 257 6.57 12.38 1.05
N ALA A 258 6.18 13.65 1.11
CA ALA A 258 6.85 14.67 1.90
C ALA A 258 6.72 14.40 3.42
N VAL A 259 5.51 14.07 3.89
CA VAL A 259 5.25 13.78 5.31
C VAL A 259 5.91 12.46 5.73
N GLU A 260 5.72 11.40 4.95
CA GLU A 260 6.26 10.08 5.25
C GLU A 260 7.80 10.11 5.35
N LYS A 261 8.50 10.71 4.38
CA LYS A 261 9.97 10.82 4.44
C LYS A 261 10.44 11.71 5.56
N HIS A 262 9.72 12.80 5.88
CA HIS A 262 10.02 13.62 7.05
C HIS A 262 9.97 12.79 8.34
N LEU A 263 8.89 12.04 8.54
CA LEU A 263 8.72 11.22 9.74
C LEU A 263 9.69 10.03 9.79
N LEU A 264 10.08 9.45 8.66
CA LEU A 264 11.12 8.41 8.61
C LEU A 264 12.51 8.96 8.97
N VAL A 265 12.83 10.20 8.55
CA VAL A 265 14.06 10.91 9.00
C VAL A 265 13.99 11.18 10.49
N ARG A 266 12.88 11.70 11.00
CA ARG A 266 12.67 11.97 12.41
C ARG A 266 12.83 10.71 13.28
N GLN A 267 12.40 9.56 12.78
CA GLN A 267 12.54 8.26 13.45
C GLN A 267 13.93 7.62 13.28
N GLY A 268 14.87 8.30 12.60
CA GLY A 268 16.24 7.82 12.39
C GLY A 268 16.36 6.70 11.36
N ILE A 269 15.31 6.45 10.58
CA ILE A 269 15.31 5.41 9.56
C ILE A 269 15.93 5.93 8.25
N PHE A 270 15.50 7.09 7.78
CA PHE A 270 16.05 7.74 6.59
C PHE A 270 17.15 8.75 6.94
N LYS A 271 18.04 9.01 5.98
CA LYS A 271 19.14 10.00 6.09
C LYS A 271 18.71 11.38 5.57
N ASN A 272 17.73 11.43 4.70
CA ASN A 272 17.23 12.64 4.06
C ASN A 272 15.77 12.46 3.62
N THR A 273 15.13 13.55 3.21
CA THR A 273 13.73 13.60 2.74
C THR A 273 13.62 13.69 1.21
N LEU A 274 14.64 13.29 0.47
CA LEU A 274 14.69 13.43 -0.97
C LEU A 274 13.55 12.67 -1.65
N VAL A 275 12.76 13.38 -2.44
CA VAL A 275 11.75 12.86 -3.37
C VAL A 275 12.19 13.24 -4.78
N ARG A 276 12.16 12.30 -5.72
CA ARG A 276 12.51 12.62 -7.11
C ARG A 276 11.50 13.60 -7.71
N GLY A 277 12.04 14.66 -8.31
CA GLY A 277 11.23 15.69 -8.97
C GLY A 277 10.62 15.25 -10.31
N PRO A 278 9.66 16.04 -10.83
CA PRO A 278 9.09 17.24 -10.20
C PRO A 278 8.14 16.90 -9.06
N VAL A 279 8.08 17.78 -8.04
CA VAL A 279 7.20 17.58 -6.87
C VAL A 279 6.16 18.70 -6.78
N GLY A 280 4.91 18.32 -6.51
CA GLY A 280 3.78 19.24 -6.38
C GLY A 280 3.55 19.76 -4.96
N PHE A 281 4.28 19.23 -3.96
CA PHE A 281 4.13 19.62 -2.55
C PHE A 281 5.47 19.61 -1.82
N ARG A 282 5.66 20.56 -0.91
CA ARG A 282 6.77 20.62 0.05
C ARG A 282 6.26 21.06 1.40
N LEU A 283 6.80 20.46 2.47
CA LEU A 283 6.49 20.88 3.83
C LEU A 283 7.08 22.27 4.10
N ASP A 284 6.24 23.18 4.57
CA ASP A 284 6.69 24.41 5.20
C ASP A 284 6.94 24.21 6.72
N ALA A 285 7.48 25.24 7.35
CA ALA A 285 7.84 25.14 8.77
C ALA A 285 6.61 24.99 9.69
N GLU A 286 5.47 25.57 9.34
CA GLU A 286 4.23 25.46 10.10
C GLU A 286 3.63 24.06 9.98
N THR A 287 3.52 23.55 8.77
CA THR A 287 3.03 22.19 8.50
C THR A 287 3.93 21.14 9.15
N THR A 288 5.26 21.34 9.09
CA THR A 288 6.22 20.43 9.74
C THR A 288 5.98 20.37 11.26
N ARG A 289 5.81 21.51 11.92
CA ARG A 289 5.53 21.56 13.38
C ARG A 289 4.21 20.85 13.73
N GLU A 290 3.18 20.99 12.90
CA GLU A 290 1.89 20.34 13.15
C GLU A 290 1.97 18.84 12.92
N VAL A 291 2.64 18.38 11.85
CA VAL A 291 2.93 16.96 11.60
C VAL A 291 3.67 16.36 12.80
N ASP A 292 4.72 17.01 13.27
CA ASP A 292 5.50 16.54 14.42
C ASP A 292 4.65 16.46 15.70
N ARG A 293 3.82 17.46 15.97
CA ARG A 293 2.92 17.49 17.13
C ARG A 293 1.89 16.35 17.08
N LEU A 294 1.28 16.12 15.91
CA LEU A 294 0.29 15.04 15.74
C LEU A 294 0.93 13.66 15.83
N PHE A 295 2.15 13.51 15.27
CA PHE A 295 2.92 12.29 15.40
C PHE A 295 3.24 11.96 16.87
N ASP A 296 3.70 12.94 17.67
CA ASP A 296 3.95 12.73 19.11
C ASP A 296 2.70 12.29 19.87
N ARG A 297 1.56 12.92 19.59
CA ARG A 297 0.27 12.53 20.17
C ARG A 297 -0.16 11.11 19.79
N MET A 298 0.10 10.72 18.55
CA MET A 298 -0.17 9.35 18.10
C MET A 298 0.73 8.35 18.85
N ILE A 299 2.02 8.63 18.98
CA ILE A 299 2.96 7.76 19.68
C ILE A 299 2.58 7.64 21.16
N GLU A 300 2.22 8.74 21.83
CA GLU A 300 1.74 8.75 23.22
C GLU A 300 0.48 7.90 23.38
N ALA A 301 -0.47 8.00 22.44
CA ALA A 301 -1.70 7.24 22.47
C ALA A 301 -1.51 5.73 22.19
N ALA A 302 -0.51 5.38 21.41
CA ALA A 302 -0.18 3.98 21.06
C ALA A 302 0.57 3.26 22.19
N GLY A 303 1.29 3.98 23.01
CA GLY A 303 2.03 3.66 24.21
C GLY A 303 2.37 2.71 24.73
#